data_20f7ae9cdaa697211604884593111597
#
_entry.id   20f7ae9cdaa697211604884593111597
#
_cell.length_a   1.000
_cell.length_b   1.000
_cell.length_c   1.000
_cell.angle_alpha   90.00
_cell.angle_beta   90.00
_cell.angle_gamma   90.00
#
_symmetry.space_group_name_H-M   'P 1'
#
loop_
_entity.id
_entity.type
_entity.pdbx_description
1 polymer ?
#
loop_
_entity_poly.entity_id
_entity_poly.type
_entity_poly.pdbx_seq_one_letter_code
_entity_poly.pdbx_strand_id
1 'polypeptide(L)'
;MDRFNISSLSSLSSLTKKPVCVMWGCILTGNQRQFVFEVNDLLEHQLFIKTICLDAAAKDELHVVEVQSMITAKSTPIASLKPSVMPMVSLYGLEVNLPVTFNLHSGGGPVYIYGQHITIDDSEEAVEEESHEHLGPSSFY
;
A
#
# COMPACT_ATOMS: atom_id res chain seq x y z
N MET A 1 -13.72 3.18 -8.84
CA MET A 1 -13.32 3.43 -8.78
C MET A 1 -12.88 3.87 -9.09
N ASP A 2 -12.46 3.91 -8.99
CA ASP A 2 -11.92 4.38 -9.07
C ASP A 2 -11.65 5.19 -9.35
N ARG A 3 -11.66 5.72 -9.30
CA ARG A 3 -11.34 6.49 -9.44
C ARG A 3 -11.02 7.51 -9.53
N PHE A 4 -11.00 7.80 -9.59
CA PHE A 4 -10.83 8.98 -9.45
C PHE A 4 -9.77 9.74 -9.12
N ASN A 5 -9.33 9.83 -8.32
CA ASN A 5 -8.19 10.44 -7.80
C ASN A 5 -7.01 10.46 -8.70
N ILE A 6 -6.80 9.41 -9.45
CA ILE A 6 -5.71 9.31 -10.39
C ILE A 6 -5.80 10.40 -11.43
N SER A 7 -6.98 10.68 -11.89
CA SER A 7 -7.17 11.74 -12.86
C SER A 7 -6.76 13.07 -12.28
N SER A 8 -7.10 13.32 -11.05
CA SER A 8 -6.73 14.56 -10.40
C SER A 8 -5.24 14.69 -10.28
N LEU A 9 -4.59 13.63 -9.92
CA LEU A 9 -3.15 13.64 -9.82
C LEU A 9 -2.50 13.90 -11.16
N SER A 10 -3.03 13.34 -12.20
CA SER A 10 -2.50 13.54 -13.51
C SER A 10 -2.59 15.01 -13.93
N SER A 11 -3.68 15.63 -13.60
CA SER A 11 -3.86 17.02 -13.89
C SER A 11 -2.82 17.87 -13.22
N LEU A 12 -2.59 17.61 -11.96
CA LEU A 12 -1.62 18.35 -11.23
C LEU A 12 -0.20 18.05 -11.71
N SER A 13 0.06 16.82 -11.97
CA SER A 13 1.41 16.44 -12.33
C SER A 13 1.83 17.00 -13.66
N SER A 14 0.90 17.37 -14.50
CA SER A 14 1.27 17.94 -15.76
C SER A 14 1.97 19.26 -15.56
N LEU A 15 1.86 19.87 -14.41
CA LEU A 15 2.52 21.11 -14.14
C LEU A 15 3.92 20.89 -13.57
N THR A 16 4.05 20.11 -12.52
CA THR A 16 5.36 19.93 -11.91
C THR A 16 5.60 18.56 -11.36
N LYS A 17 4.59 17.71 -11.24
CA LYS A 17 4.73 16.44 -10.54
C LYS A 17 4.52 15.26 -11.46
N LYS A 18 5.23 14.19 -11.18
CA LYS A 18 5.12 12.97 -11.98
C LYS A 18 4.86 11.80 -11.07
N PRO A 19 3.63 11.33 -10.95
CA PRO A 19 3.35 10.19 -10.08
C PRO A 19 3.84 8.90 -10.72
N VAL A 20 4.43 8.05 -9.91
CA VAL A 20 4.83 6.72 -10.30
C VAL A 20 4.08 5.75 -9.42
N CYS A 21 3.29 4.89 -10.03
CA CYS A 21 2.45 3.96 -9.29
C CYS A 21 2.93 2.54 -9.52
N VAL A 22 3.22 1.83 -8.45
CA VAL A 22 3.65 0.44 -8.54
C VAL A 22 2.80 -0.41 -7.63
N MET A 23 2.65 -1.67 -8.00
CA MET A 23 1.96 -2.63 -7.16
C MET A 23 2.82 -2.94 -5.95
N TRP A 24 2.18 -3.06 -4.82
CA TRP A 24 2.85 -3.34 -3.56
C TRP A 24 2.10 -4.43 -2.81
N GLY A 25 2.83 -5.22 -2.05
CA GLY A 25 2.18 -6.22 -1.21
C GLY A 25 3.09 -6.71 -0.12
N CYS A 26 2.48 -7.34 0.89
CA CYS A 26 3.22 -8.00 1.95
C CYS A 26 2.44 -9.20 2.44
N ILE A 27 3.11 -10.04 3.22
CA ILE A 27 2.53 -11.25 3.78
C ILE A 27 2.71 -11.22 5.28
N LEU A 28 1.64 -11.53 6.02
CA LEU A 28 1.72 -11.70 7.47
C LEU A 28 1.45 -13.16 7.79
N THR A 29 2.28 -13.71 8.67
CA THR A 29 2.15 -15.10 9.08
C THR A 29 2.30 -15.19 10.60
N GLY A 30 2.12 -16.39 11.14
CA GLY A 30 2.31 -16.61 12.56
C GLY A 30 3.72 -16.34 13.01
N ASN A 31 4.71 -16.49 12.10
CA ASN A 31 6.12 -16.24 12.42
C ASN A 31 6.53 -14.82 12.06
N GLN A 32 5.81 -14.15 11.19
CA GLN A 32 6.13 -12.80 10.78
C GLN A 32 4.84 -11.99 10.89
N ARG A 33 4.51 -11.60 12.09
CA ARG A 33 3.19 -11.04 12.39
C ARG A 33 3.09 -9.54 12.10
N GLN A 34 4.21 -8.89 11.85
CA GLN A 34 4.21 -7.45 11.60
C GLN A 34 4.96 -7.11 10.34
N PHE A 35 4.51 -6.08 9.65
CA PHE A 35 5.23 -5.51 8.52
C PHE A 35 5.16 -4.00 8.65
N VAL A 36 6.32 -3.33 8.60
CA VAL A 36 6.39 -1.88 8.70
C VAL A 36 6.73 -1.33 7.33
N PHE A 37 5.92 -0.41 6.83
CA PHE A 37 6.20 0.28 5.58
C PHE A 37 6.61 1.71 5.91
N GLU A 38 7.83 2.06 5.55
CA GLU A 38 8.32 3.40 5.77
C GLU A 38 9.19 3.82 4.62
N VAL A 39 9.35 5.13 4.44
CA VAL A 39 10.17 5.68 3.38
C VAL A 39 11.13 6.66 4.01
N ASN A 40 12.31 6.77 3.45
CA ASN A 40 13.34 7.64 4.01
C ASN A 40 13.93 8.58 2.99
N ASP A 41 13.24 8.89 1.93
CA ASP A 41 13.68 9.93 1.03
C ASP A 41 12.81 11.17 1.24
N LEU A 42 13.01 12.18 0.44
CA LEU A 42 12.29 13.43 0.58
C LEU A 42 11.10 13.54 -0.37
N LEU A 43 10.77 12.47 -1.07
CA LEU A 43 9.65 12.50 -1.99
C LEU A 43 8.34 12.26 -1.25
N GLU A 44 7.28 12.65 -1.88
CA GLU A 44 5.95 12.39 -1.33
C GLU A 44 5.51 10.99 -1.72
N HIS A 45 5.02 10.23 -0.75
CA HIS A 45 4.59 8.85 -0.97
C HIS A 45 3.17 8.65 -0.46
N GLN A 46 2.42 7.84 -1.19
CA GLN A 46 1.08 7.44 -0.78
C GLN A 46 0.98 5.94 -0.89
N LEU A 47 0.32 5.31 0.07
CA LEU A 47 0.09 3.88 0.05
C LEU A 47 -1.39 3.61 0.16
N PHE A 48 -1.93 2.90 -0.83
CA PHE A 48 -3.33 2.55 -0.87
C PHE A 48 -3.47 1.04 -0.74
N ILE A 49 -4.28 0.60 0.20
CA ILE A 49 -4.53 -0.83 0.40
C ILE A 49 -5.78 -1.20 -0.38
N LYS A 50 -5.65 -2.19 -1.25
CA LYS A 50 -6.74 -2.59 -2.10
C LYS A 50 -7.43 -3.86 -1.63
N THR A 51 -6.66 -4.86 -1.25
CA THR A 51 -7.20 -6.18 -0.96
C THR A 51 -6.42 -6.82 0.17
N ILE A 52 -7.14 -7.50 1.06
CA ILE A 52 -6.55 -8.36 2.06
C ILE A 52 -7.19 -9.71 1.90
N CYS A 53 -6.39 -10.76 1.75
CA CYS A 53 -6.94 -12.09 1.55
C CYS A 53 -6.11 -13.16 2.24
N LEU A 54 -6.78 -14.28 2.53
CA LEU A 54 -6.13 -15.41 3.17
C LEU A 54 -5.54 -16.35 2.13
N ASP A 55 -4.43 -16.97 2.50
CA ASP A 55 -3.88 -18.03 1.71
C ASP A 55 -4.80 -19.26 1.78
N ALA A 56 -4.77 -20.09 0.76
CA ALA A 56 -5.60 -21.30 0.76
C ALA A 56 -5.25 -22.22 1.91
N ALA A 57 -4.03 -22.15 2.41
CA ALA A 57 -3.58 -23.01 3.49
C ALA A 57 -3.93 -22.47 4.88
N ALA A 58 -4.54 -21.30 4.98
CA ALA A 58 -4.88 -20.73 6.27
C ALA A 58 -5.89 -21.60 6.99
N LYS A 59 -5.74 -21.71 8.30
CA LYS A 59 -6.67 -22.51 9.09
C LYS A 59 -8.02 -21.81 9.16
N ASP A 60 -9.07 -22.59 9.29
CA ASP A 60 -10.42 -22.05 9.36
C ASP A 60 -10.68 -21.48 10.75
N GLU A 61 -10.09 -20.35 11.01
CA GLU A 61 -10.20 -19.62 12.26
C GLU A 61 -10.23 -18.14 11.91
N LEU A 62 -10.49 -17.30 12.87
CA LEU A 62 -10.53 -15.87 12.64
C LEU A 62 -9.12 -15.31 12.54
N HIS A 63 -8.86 -14.57 11.46
CA HIS A 63 -7.58 -13.90 11.26
C HIS A 63 -7.88 -12.41 11.22
N VAL A 64 -7.24 -11.62 12.08
CA VAL A 64 -7.54 -10.20 12.20
C VAL A 64 -6.31 -9.39 11.88
N VAL A 65 -6.43 -8.47 10.95
CA VAL A 65 -5.35 -7.57 10.56
C VAL A 65 -5.64 -6.19 11.09
N GLU A 66 -4.64 -5.61 11.73
CA GLU A 66 -4.73 -4.27 12.28
C GLU A 66 -3.69 -3.37 11.64
N VAL A 67 -3.96 -2.07 11.62
CA VAL A 67 -2.97 -1.09 11.19
C VAL A 67 -2.74 -0.08 12.29
N GLN A 68 -1.52 0.44 12.32
CA GLN A 68 -1.16 1.50 13.24
C GLN A 68 -0.29 2.49 12.48
N SER A 69 -0.61 3.77 12.57
CA SER A 69 0.19 4.80 11.93
C SER A 69 0.58 5.82 12.99
N MET A 70 1.43 6.76 12.62
CA MET A 70 1.84 7.79 13.55
C MET A 70 0.68 8.68 13.94
N ILE A 71 -0.30 8.82 13.09
CA ILE A 71 -1.45 9.67 13.38
C ILE A 71 -2.38 9.00 14.37
N THR A 72 -2.57 7.68 14.22
CA THR A 72 -3.43 6.96 15.16
C THR A 72 -2.51 6.20 16.08
N ALA A 73 -2.35 6.59 17.29
CA ALA A 73 -1.47 5.89 18.20
C ALA A 73 -1.94 4.48 18.51
N LYS A 74 -3.18 4.15 18.20
CA LYS A 74 -3.72 2.84 18.49
C LYS A 74 -3.79 1.98 17.25
N SER A 75 -3.62 0.67 17.43
CA SER A 75 -3.86 -0.28 16.36
C SER A 75 -5.36 -0.36 16.10
N THR A 76 -5.73 -0.36 14.84
CA THR A 76 -7.13 -0.39 14.45
C THR A 76 -7.35 -1.59 13.53
N PRO A 77 -8.33 -2.46 13.84
CA PRO A 77 -8.63 -3.57 12.96
C PRO A 77 -9.19 -3.08 11.63
N ILE A 78 -8.67 -3.58 10.53
CA ILE A 78 -9.18 -3.23 9.22
C ILE A 78 -9.74 -4.42 8.48
N ALA A 79 -9.48 -5.63 8.93
CA ALA A 79 -10.01 -6.83 8.27
C ALA A 79 -10.10 -7.96 9.27
N SER A 80 -11.25 -8.65 9.26
CA SER A 80 -11.45 -9.87 10.02
C SER A 80 -11.83 -10.92 9.00
N LEU A 81 -11.00 -11.94 8.86
CA LEU A 81 -11.15 -12.91 7.81
C LEU A 81 -11.26 -14.32 8.36
N LYS A 82 -12.01 -15.15 7.67
CA LYS A 82 -12.13 -16.56 8.01
C LYS A 82 -12.35 -17.34 6.73
N PRO A 83 -11.57 -18.39 6.46
CA PRO A 83 -11.66 -19.07 5.15
C PRO A 83 -13.07 -19.51 4.76
N SER A 84 -13.84 -20.00 5.72
CA SER A 84 -15.17 -20.53 5.40
C SER A 84 -16.24 -19.45 5.31
N VAL A 85 -15.94 -18.22 5.70
CA VAL A 85 -16.96 -17.16 5.73
C VAL A 85 -16.56 -15.99 4.84
N MET A 86 -15.38 -15.44 5.04
CA MET A 86 -14.93 -14.28 4.28
C MET A 86 -13.43 -14.38 4.09
N PRO A 87 -12.97 -15.05 3.03
CA PRO A 87 -11.53 -15.22 2.82
C PRO A 87 -10.83 -14.01 2.26
N MET A 88 -11.57 -13.02 1.78
CA MET A 88 -10.98 -11.86 1.14
C MET A 88 -11.87 -10.64 1.36
N VAL A 89 -11.26 -9.48 1.49
CA VAL A 89 -12.00 -8.23 1.59
C VAL A 89 -11.33 -7.19 0.71
N SER A 90 -12.16 -6.38 0.04
CA SER A 90 -11.68 -5.27 -0.76
C SER A 90 -11.85 -4.00 0.05
N LEU A 91 -10.81 -3.19 0.10
CA LEU A 91 -10.84 -1.92 0.84
C LEU A 91 -10.96 -0.73 -0.10
N TYR A 92 -11.11 -0.99 -1.38
CA TYR A 92 -11.36 0.04 -2.38
C TYR A 92 -10.34 1.18 -2.35
N GLY A 93 -9.09 0.82 -2.08
CA GLY A 93 -8.04 1.83 -2.10
C GLY A 93 -8.01 2.71 -0.88
N LEU A 94 -8.08 2.11 0.28
CA LEU A 94 -7.93 2.83 1.52
C LEU A 94 -6.50 3.38 1.62
N GLU A 95 -6.38 4.70 1.76
CA GLU A 95 -5.06 5.29 1.93
C GLU A 95 -4.64 5.22 3.39
N VAL A 96 -3.40 4.82 3.65
CA VAL A 96 -2.86 4.79 5.01
C VAL A 96 -1.72 5.78 5.13
N ASN A 97 -1.59 6.37 6.29
CA ASN A 97 -0.55 7.36 6.55
C ASN A 97 0.77 6.67 6.86
N LEU A 98 1.83 7.16 6.27
CA LEU A 98 3.16 6.55 6.45
C LEU A 98 3.93 7.27 7.53
N PRO A 99 4.76 6.56 8.28
CA PRO A 99 4.98 5.12 8.23
C PRO A 99 3.81 4.37 8.84
N VAL A 100 3.59 3.15 8.38
CA VAL A 100 2.45 2.36 8.83
C VAL A 100 2.94 0.96 9.20
N THR A 101 2.34 0.39 10.23
CA THR A 101 2.60 -0.97 10.65
C THR A 101 1.35 -1.80 10.45
N PHE A 102 1.49 -2.91 9.75
CA PHE A 102 0.43 -3.90 9.61
C PHE A 102 0.72 -5.02 10.59
N ASN A 103 -0.29 -5.45 11.31
CA ASN A 103 -0.12 -6.45 12.35
C ASN A 103 -1.19 -7.53 12.27
N LEU A 104 -0.77 -8.79 12.31
CA LEU A 104 -1.70 -9.90 12.39
C LEU A 104 -2.01 -10.11 13.86
N HIS A 105 -3.14 -9.57 14.29
CA HIS A 105 -3.53 -9.59 15.70
C HIS A 105 -3.99 -10.97 16.15
N SER A 106 -4.77 -11.64 15.29
CA SER A 106 -5.31 -12.96 15.61
C SER A 106 -5.14 -13.86 14.41
N GLY A 107 -5.08 -15.15 14.65
CA GLY A 107 -4.91 -16.14 13.61
C GLY A 107 -3.45 -16.29 13.21
N GLY A 108 -3.17 -17.29 12.42
CA GLY A 108 -1.79 -17.57 11.99
C GLY A 108 -1.52 -17.26 10.53
N GLY A 109 -2.51 -16.79 9.82
CA GLY A 109 -2.34 -16.52 8.39
C GLY A 109 -2.05 -17.79 7.60
N PRO A 110 -1.37 -17.68 6.46
CA PRO A 110 -0.82 -16.47 5.86
C PRO A 110 -1.90 -15.52 5.36
N VAL A 111 -1.66 -14.25 5.54
CA VAL A 111 -2.56 -13.21 5.05
C VAL A 111 -1.77 -12.35 4.09
N TYR A 112 -2.34 -12.09 2.91
CA TYR A 112 -1.70 -11.26 1.90
C TYR A 112 -2.38 -9.90 1.89
N ILE A 113 -1.58 -8.83 1.89
CA ILE A 113 -2.09 -7.48 1.79
C ILE A 113 -1.53 -6.90 0.49
N TYR A 114 -2.42 -6.44 -0.37
CA TYR A 114 -2.01 -5.90 -1.67
C TYR A 114 -2.56 -4.50 -1.86
N GLY A 115 -1.81 -3.68 -2.57
CA GLY A 115 -2.25 -2.34 -2.86
C GLY A 115 -1.34 -1.67 -3.86
N GLN A 116 -1.31 -0.35 -3.80
CA GLN A 116 -0.52 0.47 -4.72
C GLN A 116 0.29 1.46 -3.93
N HIS A 117 1.54 1.59 -4.32
CA HIS A 117 2.45 2.57 -3.74
C HIS A 117 2.70 3.64 -4.80
N ILE A 118 2.36 4.88 -4.48
CA ILE A 118 2.51 5.99 -5.40
C ILE A 118 3.58 6.91 -4.85
N THR A 119 4.55 7.22 -5.70
CA THR A 119 5.60 8.18 -5.39
C THR A 119 5.41 9.38 -6.28
N ILE A 120 5.41 10.56 -5.70
CA ILE A 120 5.24 11.79 -6.46
C ILE A 120 6.56 12.55 -6.40
N ASP A 121 7.18 12.63 -7.58
CA ASP A 121 8.46 13.31 -7.70
C ASP A 121 8.17 14.71 -8.21
N ASP A 122 8.28 15.68 -7.35
CA ASP A 122 8.01 17.04 -7.75
C ASP A 122 9.29 17.87 -7.87
N SER A 123 10.42 17.21 -7.98
CA SER A 123 11.66 17.94 -8.12
C SER A 123 11.75 18.49 -9.52
N GLU A 124 12.22 19.71 -9.65
CA GLU A 124 12.29 20.33 -10.92
C GLU A 124 13.41 19.82 -11.73
N GLU A 125 14.42 19.36 -11.10
CA GLU A 125 15.51 18.79 -11.80
C GLU A 125 15.08 17.66 -12.63
N ALA A 126 14.19 16.85 -12.11
CA ALA A 126 13.72 15.71 -12.83
C ALA A 126 13.04 16.15 -14.09
N VAL A 127 12.38 17.25 -14.04
CA VAL A 127 11.70 17.73 -15.19
C VAL A 127 12.67 18.13 -16.26
N GLU A 128 13.72 18.76 -15.90
CA GLU A 128 14.63 19.23 -16.85
C GLU A 128 15.34 18.19 -17.54
N GLU A 129 15.64 17.27 -16.85
CA GLU A 129 16.36 16.31 -17.50
C GLU A 129 15.66 15.59 -18.43
N GLU A 130 15.17 15.99 -18.71
CA GLU A 130 14.65 15.47 -19.35
C GLU A 130 14.63 15.01 -20.21
N SER A 131 14.80 15.24 -20.30
CA SER A 131 14.68 15.07 -21.07
C SER A 131 14.99 14.08 -21.54
N HIS A 132 15.40 13.88 -21.00
CA HIS A 132 15.59 12.96 -21.27
C HIS A 132 15.55 11.87 -21.39
N GLU A 133 15.62 11.71 -21.12
CA GLU A 133 15.58 10.76 -21.13
C GLU A 133 15.51 9.78 -20.97
N HIS A 134 15.58 9.69 -20.75
CA HIS A 134 15.47 8.71 -20.38
C HIS A 134 15.17 7.96 -19.95
N LEU A 135 15.09 8.24 -19.65
CA LEU A 135 14.78 7.50 -19.04
C LEU A 135 14.21 6.83 -18.82
N GLY A 136 14.02 7.10 -18.86
CA GLY A 136 13.44 6.45 -18.46
C GLY A 136 13.22 5.62 -18.34
N PRO A 137 13.15 5.42 -18.34
CA PRO A 137 12.79 4.40 -17.98
C PRO A 137 13.02 3.61 -17.29
N SER A 138 13.52 3.75 -16.91
CA SER A 138 13.75 2.97 -16.25
C SER A 138 13.30 2.63 -15.36
N SER A 139 13.22 2.95 -15.01
CA SER A 139 12.88 2.56 -14.09
C SER A 139 12.07 1.84 -13.77
N PHE A 140 11.65 1.59 -13.87
CA PHE A 140 10.82 0.86 -13.44
C PHE A 140 10.90 -0.10 -13.14
N TYR A 141 11.04 -0.55 -12.87
CA TYR A 141 11.18 -1.50 -12.29
C TYR A 141 10.92 -2.43 -12.30
#